data_377f49d5a791776ec90dd4af7564947c
#
_entry.id   377f49d5a791776ec90dd4af7564947c
#
_cell.length_a   1.000
_cell.length_b   1.000
_cell.length_c   1.000
_cell.angle_alpha   90.00
_cell.angle_beta   90.00
_cell.angle_gamma   90.00
#
_symmetry.space_group_name_H-M   'P 1'
#
loop_
_entity.id
_entity.type
_entity.pdbx_description
1 polymer ?
#
loop_
_entity_poly.entity_id
_entity_poly.type
_entity_poly.pdbx_seq_one_letter_code
_entity_poly.pdbx_strand_id
1 'polypeptide(L)'
;MANTYKFIDMVAREALAELHEQCELLGTVDRQYDDSFAKTGAKIGDTLRVRKPNEFSLRTGNAMSISPIVEETQTITVSSLKGVDMEFNHVDLTLKTDSPKDVAAFTKRYIRPAISKLISVV
;
A
#
# COMPACT_ATOMS: atom_id res chain seq x y z
N MET A 1 -1.19 -14.78 32.97
CA MET A 1 -1.08 -15.25 31.58
C MET A 1 -1.89 -14.45 30.55
N ALA A 2 -2.50 -13.32 30.93
CA ALA A 2 -3.38 -12.54 30.05
C ALA A 2 -2.68 -11.44 29.21
N ASN A 3 -1.38 -11.23 29.34
CA ASN A 3 -0.71 -10.06 28.77
C ASN A 3 -0.05 -10.26 27.41
N THR A 4 -0.03 -11.47 26.90
CA THR A 4 0.67 -11.82 25.66
C THR A 4 0.05 -11.13 24.43
N TYR A 5 -1.27 -11.03 24.39
CA TYR A 5 -1.99 -10.45 23.25
C TYR A 5 -1.94 -8.93 23.18
N LYS A 6 -1.83 -8.24 24.29
CA LYS A 6 -1.78 -6.76 24.35
C LYS A 6 -0.54 -6.20 23.66
N PHE A 7 0.60 -6.87 23.76
CA PHE A 7 1.83 -6.39 23.13
C PHE A 7 1.82 -6.53 21.62
N ILE A 8 1.28 -7.63 21.10
CA ILE A 8 1.13 -7.84 19.66
C ILE A 8 0.21 -6.79 19.06
N ASP A 9 -0.92 -6.53 19.69
CA ASP A 9 -1.87 -5.52 19.25
C ASP A 9 -1.27 -4.11 19.30
N MET A 10 -0.46 -3.82 20.30
CA MET A 10 0.22 -2.53 20.43
C MET A 10 1.26 -2.33 19.32
N VAL A 11 2.10 -3.34 19.07
CA VAL A 11 3.08 -3.29 17.98
C VAL A 11 2.39 -3.17 16.63
N ALA A 12 1.29 -3.88 16.41
CA ALA A 12 0.52 -3.81 15.19
C ALA A 12 -0.11 -2.41 14.99
N ARG A 13 -0.64 -1.79 16.03
CA ARG A 13 -1.18 -0.42 15.97
C ARG A 13 -0.11 0.61 15.67
N GLU A 14 1.04 0.53 16.32
CA GLU A 14 2.17 1.42 16.07
C GLU A 14 2.72 1.26 14.65
N ALA A 15 2.84 0.02 14.17
CA ALA A 15 3.26 -0.25 12.80
C ALA A 15 2.26 0.31 11.77
N LEU A 16 0.96 0.18 12.03
CA LEU A 16 -0.07 0.71 11.15
C LEU A 16 -0.08 2.24 11.15
N ALA A 17 0.08 2.88 12.33
CA ALA A 17 0.16 4.33 12.45
C ALA A 17 1.38 4.89 11.69
N GLU A 18 2.54 4.25 11.84
CA GLU A 18 3.76 4.64 11.16
C GLU A 18 3.66 4.43 9.63
N LEU A 19 3.05 3.34 9.19
CA LEU A 19 2.77 3.09 7.79
C LEU A 19 1.87 4.19 7.19
N HIS A 20 0.85 4.59 7.92
CA HIS A 20 -0.09 5.64 7.49
C HIS A 20 0.58 7.00 7.38
N GLU A 21 1.49 7.33 8.30
CA GLU A 21 2.24 8.58 8.30
C GLU A 21 3.25 8.64 7.15
N GLN A 22 3.91 7.54 6.83
CA GLN A 22 4.95 7.51 5.79
C GLN A 22 4.43 7.27 4.38
N CYS A 23 3.20 6.78 4.20
CA CYS A 23 2.61 6.48 2.89
C CYS A 23 1.90 7.69 2.25
N GLU A 24 2.55 8.84 2.13
CA GLU A 24 1.98 10.02 1.45
C GLU A 24 1.69 9.76 -0.03
N LEU A 25 2.54 9.00 -0.70
CA LEU A 25 2.39 8.70 -2.13
C LEU A 25 1.08 7.95 -2.43
N LEU A 26 0.65 7.04 -1.56
CA LEU A 26 -0.61 6.30 -1.72
C LEU A 26 -1.85 7.21 -1.65
N GLY A 27 -1.73 8.37 -1.01
CA GLY A 27 -2.80 9.38 -0.97
C GLY A 27 -3.00 10.11 -2.31
N THR A 28 -1.98 10.14 -3.17
CA THR A 28 -2.03 10.80 -4.48
C THR A 28 -2.45 9.86 -5.61
N VAL A 29 -2.51 8.56 -5.36
CA VAL A 29 -2.91 7.55 -6.36
C VAL A 29 -4.42 7.62 -6.59
N ASP A 30 -4.82 7.64 -7.84
CA ASP A 30 -6.24 7.62 -8.23
C ASP A 30 -6.85 6.24 -7.93
N ARG A 31 -7.95 6.23 -7.17
CA ARG A 31 -8.68 5.02 -6.73
C ARG A 31 -10.03 4.85 -7.43
N GLN A 32 -10.33 5.65 -8.42
CA GLN A 32 -11.67 5.70 -9.04
C GLN A 32 -11.94 4.53 -9.98
N TYR A 33 -10.92 3.81 -10.42
CA TYR A 33 -11.07 2.81 -11.47
C TYR A 33 -11.70 1.49 -11.02
N ASP A 34 -11.38 1.01 -9.81
CA ASP A 34 -11.95 -0.24 -9.30
C ASP A 34 -11.84 -0.33 -7.78
N ASP A 35 -12.96 -0.60 -7.12
CA ASP A 35 -13.06 -0.82 -5.68
C ASP A 35 -12.97 -2.30 -5.27
N SER A 36 -12.92 -3.22 -6.22
CA SER A 36 -13.00 -4.65 -5.96
C SER A 36 -11.85 -5.13 -5.07
N PHE A 37 -10.65 -4.64 -5.30
CA PHE A 37 -9.47 -4.97 -4.48
C PHE A 37 -9.54 -4.43 -3.05
N ALA A 38 -10.22 -3.32 -2.84
CA ALA A 38 -10.44 -2.78 -1.50
C ALA A 38 -11.40 -3.64 -0.66
N LYS A 39 -12.35 -4.29 -1.31
CA LYS A 39 -13.39 -5.11 -0.63
C LYS A 39 -12.95 -6.55 -0.41
N THR A 40 -12.31 -7.17 -1.39
CA THR A 40 -11.97 -8.61 -1.38
C THR A 40 -10.49 -8.90 -1.16
N GLY A 41 -9.62 -7.86 -1.18
CA GLY A 41 -8.17 -8.01 -1.21
C GLY A 41 -7.66 -8.46 -2.57
N ALA A 42 -6.42 -8.08 -2.87
CA ALA A 42 -5.74 -8.48 -4.10
C ALA A 42 -4.95 -9.77 -3.86
N LYS A 43 -5.07 -10.72 -4.77
CA LYS A 43 -4.25 -11.94 -4.79
C LYS A 43 -3.19 -11.84 -5.89
N ILE A 44 -2.09 -12.56 -5.72
CA ILE A 44 -1.06 -12.66 -6.77
C ILE A 44 -1.70 -13.27 -8.02
N GLY A 45 -1.54 -12.60 -9.16
CA GLY A 45 -2.15 -12.98 -10.43
C GLY A 45 -3.45 -12.25 -10.77
N ASP A 46 -4.05 -11.51 -9.82
CA ASP A 46 -5.21 -10.67 -10.11
C ASP A 46 -4.84 -9.55 -11.08
N THR A 47 -5.75 -9.26 -12.00
CA THR A 47 -5.55 -8.26 -13.04
C THR A 47 -6.61 -7.18 -12.98
N LEU A 48 -6.17 -5.93 -13.09
CA LEU A 48 -7.02 -4.76 -13.26
C LEU A 48 -6.88 -4.23 -14.69
N ARG A 49 -8.01 -4.02 -15.38
CA ARG A 49 -8.04 -3.41 -16.71
C ARG A 49 -8.44 -1.95 -16.60
N VAL A 50 -7.54 -1.06 -16.96
CA VAL A 50 -7.75 0.38 -16.98
C VAL A 50 -7.96 0.82 -18.43
N ARG A 51 -9.05 1.52 -18.71
CA ARG A 51 -9.29 2.11 -20.03
C ARG A 51 -8.41 3.34 -20.19
N LYS A 52 -7.73 3.42 -21.33
CA LYS A 52 -7.00 4.63 -21.70
C LYS A 52 -7.97 5.68 -22.24
N PRO A 53 -7.62 6.97 -22.08
CA PRO A 53 -8.36 8.05 -22.77
C PRO A 53 -8.33 7.82 -24.27
N ASN A 54 -9.46 8.05 -24.95
CA ASN A 54 -9.54 7.97 -26.40
C ASN A 54 -8.81 9.15 -27.04
N GLU A 55 -7.98 8.86 -28.02
CA GLU A 55 -7.33 9.88 -28.85
C GLU A 55 -8.14 10.13 -30.12
N PHE A 56 -8.43 11.41 -30.38
CA PHE A 56 -9.13 11.83 -31.58
C PHE A 56 -8.19 12.55 -32.54
N SER A 57 -8.27 12.25 -33.81
CA SER A 57 -7.52 12.97 -34.83
C SER A 57 -8.19 14.29 -35.18
N LEU A 58 -7.41 15.37 -35.23
CA LEU A 58 -7.88 16.67 -35.64
C LEU A 58 -7.86 16.76 -37.18
N ARG A 59 -8.98 17.16 -37.78
CA ARG A 59 -9.03 17.45 -39.23
C ARG A 59 -8.66 18.89 -39.51
N THR A 60 -8.09 19.13 -40.68
CA THR A 60 -7.85 20.45 -41.21
C THR A 60 -8.69 20.65 -42.51
N GLY A 61 -9.49 21.71 -42.58
CA GLY A 61 -10.33 22.01 -43.75
C GLY A 61 -11.81 21.61 -43.59
N ASN A 62 -12.59 21.86 -44.65
CA ASN A 62 -14.04 21.69 -44.63
C ASN A 62 -14.51 20.24 -44.92
N ALA A 63 -13.66 19.40 -45.48
CA ALA A 63 -14.00 18.03 -45.78
C ALA A 63 -14.08 17.15 -44.50
N MET A 64 -15.19 16.43 -44.32
CA MET A 64 -15.37 15.56 -43.19
C MET A 64 -14.47 14.35 -43.33
N SER A 65 -13.65 14.07 -42.31
CA SER A 65 -12.86 12.84 -42.18
C SER A 65 -13.36 12.07 -40.95
N ILE A 66 -13.91 10.91 -41.17
CA ILE A 66 -14.42 10.04 -40.10
C ILE A 66 -13.24 9.23 -39.55
N SER A 67 -12.93 9.38 -38.27
CA SER A 67 -11.95 8.55 -37.55
C SER A 67 -12.71 7.58 -36.67
N PRO A 68 -12.40 6.27 -36.74
CA PRO A 68 -13.01 5.31 -35.85
C PRO A 68 -12.55 5.55 -34.40
N ILE A 69 -13.45 5.35 -33.46
CA ILE A 69 -13.12 5.37 -32.03
C ILE A 69 -12.51 4.00 -31.68
N VAL A 70 -11.28 3.99 -31.23
CA VAL A 70 -10.59 2.76 -30.76
C VAL A 70 -10.39 2.86 -29.26
N GLU A 71 -11.07 2.00 -28.52
CA GLU A 71 -10.87 1.90 -27.07
C GLU A 71 -9.65 1.01 -26.77
N GLU A 72 -8.65 1.59 -26.16
CA GLU A 72 -7.48 0.85 -25.66
C GLU A 72 -7.59 0.60 -24.15
N THR A 73 -7.16 -0.59 -23.74
CA THR A 73 -7.09 -0.97 -22.34
C THR A 73 -5.68 -1.32 -21.92
N GLN A 74 -5.27 -0.89 -20.76
CA GLN A 74 -4.02 -1.31 -20.13
C GLN A 74 -4.32 -2.26 -18.99
N THR A 75 -3.60 -3.37 -18.92
CA THR A 75 -3.74 -4.36 -17.85
C THR A 75 -2.64 -4.16 -16.81
N ILE A 76 -3.03 -4.02 -15.57
CA ILE A 76 -2.14 -4.00 -14.40
C ILE A 76 -2.32 -5.32 -13.68
N THR A 77 -1.24 -6.05 -13.45
CA THR A 77 -1.26 -7.37 -12.80
C THR A 77 -0.55 -7.30 -11.46
N VAL A 78 -1.15 -7.89 -10.43
CA VAL A 78 -0.50 -8.06 -9.13
C VAL A 78 0.54 -9.17 -9.23
N SER A 79 1.83 -8.80 -9.21
CA SER A 79 2.94 -9.72 -9.51
C SER A 79 3.65 -10.27 -8.28
N SER A 80 3.66 -9.54 -7.17
CA SER A 80 4.47 -9.94 -6.01
C SER A 80 3.87 -9.46 -4.68
N LEU A 81 4.07 -10.26 -3.66
CA LEU A 81 3.84 -9.90 -2.26
C LEU A 81 5.21 -9.63 -1.62
N LYS A 82 5.35 -8.46 -0.99
CA LYS A 82 6.58 -8.07 -0.31
C LYS A 82 6.30 -7.81 1.17
N GLY A 83 7.23 -8.22 2.01
CA GLY A 83 7.13 -8.04 3.45
C GLY A 83 8.51 -7.84 4.07
N VAL A 84 8.54 -7.34 5.28
CA VAL A 84 9.75 -7.27 6.11
C VAL A 84 9.47 -8.10 7.35
N ASP A 85 10.26 -9.13 7.55
CA ASP A 85 10.17 -10.01 8.70
C ASP A 85 11.17 -9.59 9.76
N MET A 86 10.75 -9.57 11.01
CA MET A 86 11.62 -9.32 12.14
C MET A 86 11.27 -10.29 13.29
N GLU A 87 12.29 -10.76 13.95
CA GLU A 87 12.14 -11.61 15.13
C GLU A 87 12.45 -10.80 16.39
N PHE A 88 11.62 -10.93 17.39
CA PHE A 88 11.88 -10.39 18.73
C PHE A 88 11.42 -11.36 19.80
N ASN A 89 12.23 -11.44 20.86
CA ASN A 89 11.90 -12.29 22.00
C ASN A 89 10.78 -11.64 22.82
N HIS A 90 9.76 -12.43 23.12
CA HIS A 90 8.61 -12.00 23.88
C HIS A 90 8.97 -11.45 25.27
N VAL A 91 9.94 -12.08 25.95
CA VAL A 91 10.38 -11.67 27.28
C VAL A 91 11.08 -10.31 27.22
N ASP A 92 11.98 -10.11 26.27
CA ASP A 92 12.67 -8.85 26.04
C ASP A 92 11.71 -7.72 25.67
N LEU A 93 10.71 -8.01 24.87
CA LEU A 93 9.69 -7.03 24.50
C LEU A 93 8.88 -6.60 25.73
N THR A 94 8.47 -7.54 26.56
CA THR A 94 7.70 -7.24 27.80
C THR A 94 8.51 -6.39 28.77
N LEU A 95 9.79 -6.68 28.95
CA LEU A 95 10.68 -5.95 29.85
C LEU A 95 11.02 -4.53 29.33
N LYS A 96 11.06 -4.36 28.01
CA LYS A 96 11.45 -3.08 27.38
C LYS A 96 10.27 -2.16 27.06
N THR A 97 9.03 -2.61 27.18
CA THR A 97 7.83 -1.85 26.82
C THR A 97 6.90 -1.57 28.00
N ASP A 98 7.45 -1.49 29.21
CA ASP A 98 6.69 -1.27 30.45
C ASP A 98 6.15 0.15 30.56
N SER A 99 6.76 1.12 29.87
CA SER A 99 6.33 2.51 29.87
C SER A 99 6.01 3.05 28.46
N PRO A 100 5.15 4.07 28.33
CA PRO A 100 4.87 4.71 27.02
C PRO A 100 6.12 5.26 26.32
N LYS A 101 7.13 5.67 27.08
CA LYS A 101 8.41 6.13 26.51
C LYS A 101 9.21 5.00 25.87
N ASP A 102 9.15 3.80 26.45
CA ASP A 102 9.85 2.64 25.94
C ASP A 102 9.19 2.12 24.67
N VAL A 103 7.86 2.19 24.59
CA VAL A 103 7.11 1.89 23.37
C VAL A 103 7.51 2.82 22.23
N ALA A 104 7.56 4.13 22.49
CA ALA A 104 7.97 5.12 21.48
C ALA A 104 9.42 4.89 21.04
N ALA A 105 10.33 4.56 21.94
CA ALA A 105 11.71 4.24 21.62
C ALA A 105 11.84 2.97 20.80
N PHE A 106 11.07 1.93 21.12
CA PHE A 106 11.01 0.67 20.36
C PHE A 106 10.49 0.92 18.95
N THR A 107 9.39 1.64 18.79
CA THR A 107 8.83 2.00 17.48
C THR A 107 9.83 2.76 16.63
N LYS A 108 10.46 3.77 17.18
CA LYS A 108 11.46 4.58 16.47
C LYS A 108 12.69 3.77 16.05
N ARG A 109 13.11 2.82 16.86
CA ARG A 109 14.35 2.07 16.65
C ARG A 109 14.19 0.89 15.71
N TYR A 110 13.05 0.21 15.73
CA TYR A 110 12.83 -1.05 15.02
C TYR A 110 11.70 -0.98 13.99
N ILE A 111 10.55 -0.44 14.34
CA ILE A 111 9.37 -0.44 13.46
C ILE A 111 9.53 0.59 12.35
N ARG A 112 9.93 1.80 12.64
CA ARG A 112 10.10 2.88 11.66
C ARG A 112 11.09 2.52 10.53
N PRO A 113 12.30 1.99 10.78
CA PRO A 113 13.19 1.57 9.72
C PRO A 113 12.64 0.43 8.86
N ALA A 114 11.93 -0.53 9.46
CA ALA A 114 11.32 -1.64 8.73
C ALA A 114 10.23 -1.16 7.76
N ILE A 115 9.37 -0.25 8.21
CA ILE A 115 8.33 0.36 7.39
C ILE A 115 8.92 1.25 6.30
N SER A 116 9.94 2.06 6.60
CA SER A 116 10.65 2.85 5.59
C SER A 116 11.24 1.98 4.50
N LYS A 117 11.79 0.82 4.86
CA LYS A 117 12.29 -0.16 3.88
C LYS A 117 11.18 -0.73 3.01
N LEU A 118 10.04 -1.06 3.59
CA LEU A 118 8.88 -1.55 2.85
C LEU A 118 8.36 -0.50 1.86
N ILE A 119 8.21 0.75 2.30
CA ILE A 119 7.73 1.85 1.47
C ILE A 119 8.71 2.17 0.33
N SER A 120 10.02 2.08 0.56
CA SER A 120 11.02 2.35 -0.47
C SER A 120 10.99 1.37 -1.66
N VAL A 121 10.23 0.29 -1.54
CA VAL A 121 10.10 -0.76 -2.56
C VAL A 121 8.77 -0.63 -3.32
N VAL A 122 7.81 0.12 -2.78
CA VAL A 122 6.54 0.45 -3.44
C VAL A 122 6.73 1.59 -4.40
#